data_2aa8f4b6ac89d9986e5553250c6a3f90
#
_entry.id   2aa8f4b6ac89d9986e5553250c6a3f90
#
_cell.length_a   1.000
_cell.length_b   1.000
_cell.length_c   1.000
_cell.angle_alpha   90.00
_cell.angle_beta   90.00
_cell.angle_gamma   90.00
#
_symmetry.space_group_name_H-M   'P 1'
#
loop_
_entity.id
_entity.type
_entity.pdbx_description
1 polymer ?
#
loop_
_entity_poly.entity_id
_entity_poly.type
_entity_poly.pdbx_seq_one_letter_code
_entity_poly.pdbx_strand_id
1 'polypeptide(L)'
;MHLRNISVLALSCLVLLAGPALARSPSPSPEGATVYIISPQDGDTVTSPVTVRFGLQGMGVAPAGVDRQNTGHHHLLIDLAELPAADQPLPADAQHIHFGGGQTETTIELTPGEHTLQLMMGDMGHMPHDPPVVSPKITITVQ
;
A
#
# COMPACT_ATOMS: atom_id res chain seq x y z
N MET A 1 74.19 8.29 13.49
CA MET A 1 73.07 8.49 14.43
C MET A 1 71.86 8.90 13.61
N HIS A 2 71.02 7.90 13.17
CA HIS A 2 69.88 8.15 12.25
C HIS A 2 68.61 8.23 13.04
N LEU A 3 67.98 9.42 13.08
CA LEU A 3 66.62 9.59 13.61
C LEU A 3 65.63 9.12 12.57
N ARG A 4 64.85 8.09 12.92
CA ARG A 4 63.69 7.62 12.13
C ARG A 4 62.47 8.42 12.56
N ASN A 5 61.97 9.26 11.65
CA ASN A 5 60.66 9.92 11.83
C ASN A 5 59.55 8.90 11.69
N ILE A 6 58.79 8.67 12.73
CA ILE A 6 57.56 7.86 12.72
C ILE A 6 56.38 8.84 12.47
N SER A 7 55.83 8.79 11.25
CA SER A 7 54.60 9.49 10.91
C SER A 7 53.40 8.71 11.46
N VAL A 8 52.73 9.24 12.44
CA VAL A 8 51.48 8.68 12.95
C VAL A 8 50.34 9.18 12.06
N LEU A 9 49.76 8.24 11.28
CA LEU A 9 48.57 8.49 10.46
C LEU A 9 47.35 8.45 11.38
N ALA A 10 46.75 9.58 11.69
CA ALA A 10 45.49 9.63 12.44
C ALA A 10 44.34 9.27 11.50
N LEU A 11 43.77 8.08 11.69
CA LEU A 11 42.56 7.63 11.00
C LEU A 11 41.34 8.26 11.66
N SER A 12 40.81 9.33 11.09
CA SER A 12 39.55 9.95 11.55
C SER A 12 38.36 9.09 11.13
N CYS A 13 37.80 8.32 12.09
CA CYS A 13 36.52 7.66 11.91
C CYS A 13 35.41 8.72 11.87
N LEU A 14 34.86 8.97 10.68
CA LEU A 14 33.64 9.78 10.50
C LEU A 14 32.43 8.90 10.92
N VAL A 15 31.93 9.11 12.13
CA VAL A 15 30.70 8.48 12.60
C VAL A 15 29.53 9.24 11.95
N LEU A 16 28.92 8.65 10.93
CA LEU A 16 27.64 9.11 10.38
C LEU A 16 26.54 8.83 11.42
N LEU A 17 26.13 9.85 12.15
CA LEU A 17 24.94 9.81 12.98
C LEU A 17 23.72 9.76 12.03
N ALA A 18 23.14 8.56 11.85
CA ALA A 18 21.83 8.42 11.25
C ALA A 18 20.82 9.06 12.22
N GLY A 19 20.33 10.25 11.88
CA GLY A 19 19.23 10.89 12.61
C GLY A 19 17.97 10.01 12.55
N PRO A 20 17.04 10.13 13.50
CA PRO A 20 15.78 9.43 13.45
C PRO A 20 15.04 9.81 12.15
N ALA A 21 14.68 8.84 11.34
CA ALA A 21 13.79 9.06 10.22
C ALA A 21 12.46 9.55 10.80
N LEU A 22 12.06 10.78 10.49
CA LEU A 22 10.75 11.30 10.85
C LEU A 22 9.71 10.44 10.11
N ALA A 23 8.91 9.70 10.87
CA ALA A 23 7.77 8.98 10.33
C ALA A 23 6.85 9.99 9.65
N ARG A 24 6.51 9.75 8.37
CA ARG A 24 5.61 10.62 7.64
C ARG A 24 4.18 10.42 8.18
N SER A 25 3.47 11.50 8.44
CA SER A 25 2.06 11.42 8.81
C SER A 25 1.20 11.03 7.60
N PRO A 26 0.14 10.24 7.80
CA PRO A 26 -0.84 9.95 6.77
C PRO A 26 -1.43 11.22 6.16
N SER A 27 -1.77 11.16 4.87
CA SER A 27 -2.53 12.25 4.22
C SER A 27 -3.99 12.21 4.68
N PRO A 28 -4.64 13.37 4.93
CA PRO A 28 -6.06 13.37 5.29
C PRO A 28 -6.91 12.86 4.13
N SER A 29 -7.97 12.09 4.45
CA SER A 29 -8.98 11.72 3.47
C SER A 29 -10.09 12.78 3.41
N PRO A 30 -10.69 13.04 2.22
CA PRO A 30 -11.86 13.89 2.12
C PRO A 30 -13.05 13.29 2.88
N GLU A 31 -13.89 14.14 3.46
CA GLU A 31 -15.15 13.70 4.06
C GLU A 31 -16.04 13.01 3.00
N GLY A 32 -16.58 11.84 3.33
CA GLY A 32 -17.43 11.06 2.44
C GLY A 32 -16.68 10.31 1.35
N ALA A 33 -15.34 10.27 1.39
CA ALA A 33 -14.56 9.42 0.48
C ALA A 33 -14.88 7.94 0.72
N THR A 34 -15.20 7.21 -0.35
CA THR A 34 -15.50 5.77 -0.29
C THR A 34 -14.83 5.02 -1.43
N VAL A 35 -14.25 3.87 -1.10
CA VAL A 35 -13.72 2.89 -2.06
C VAL A 35 -14.57 1.63 -2.01
N TYR A 36 -14.77 0.95 -3.13
CA TYR A 36 -15.60 -0.25 -3.19
C TYR A 36 -15.20 -1.14 -4.35
N ILE A 37 -15.50 -2.44 -4.24
CA ILE A 37 -15.35 -3.39 -5.34
C ILE A 37 -16.61 -3.34 -6.20
N ILE A 38 -16.48 -3.04 -7.50
CA ILE A 38 -17.57 -3.03 -8.46
C ILE A 38 -17.92 -4.47 -8.85
N SER A 39 -16.91 -5.28 -9.11
CA SER A 39 -17.03 -6.71 -9.40
C SER A 39 -15.76 -7.46 -9.01
N PRO A 40 -15.86 -8.72 -8.56
CA PRO A 40 -17.09 -9.46 -8.23
C PRO A 40 -17.82 -8.84 -7.04
N GLN A 41 -19.05 -9.30 -6.77
CA GLN A 41 -19.83 -8.88 -5.60
C GLN A 41 -19.70 -9.89 -4.47
N ASP A 42 -20.10 -9.48 -3.28
CA ASP A 42 -20.13 -10.37 -2.12
C ASP A 42 -21.04 -11.59 -2.36
N GLY A 43 -20.53 -12.78 -2.09
CA GLY A 43 -21.21 -14.05 -2.31
C GLY A 43 -21.13 -14.60 -3.74
N ASP A 44 -20.46 -13.92 -4.66
CA ASP A 44 -20.32 -14.43 -6.05
C ASP A 44 -19.51 -15.72 -6.12
N THR A 45 -19.92 -16.58 -7.04
CA THR A 45 -19.13 -17.73 -7.49
C THR A 45 -18.49 -17.39 -8.83
N VAL A 46 -17.17 -17.50 -8.91
CA VAL A 46 -16.36 -17.08 -10.05
C VAL A 46 -15.38 -18.18 -10.47
N THR A 47 -14.79 -18.04 -11.65
CA THR A 47 -13.68 -18.87 -12.12
C THR A 47 -12.39 -18.08 -12.18
N SER A 48 -11.25 -18.71 -11.85
CA SER A 48 -9.93 -18.11 -12.01
C SER A 48 -9.49 -18.16 -13.50
N PRO A 49 -8.84 -17.10 -14.03
CA PRO A 49 -8.46 -15.86 -13.36
C PRO A 49 -9.66 -14.92 -13.10
N VAL A 50 -9.63 -14.22 -11.97
CA VAL A 50 -10.72 -13.33 -11.52
C VAL A 50 -10.41 -11.89 -11.86
N THR A 51 -11.26 -11.21 -12.62
CA THR A 51 -11.14 -9.77 -12.87
C THR A 51 -11.84 -8.98 -11.77
N VAL A 52 -11.07 -8.17 -11.06
CA VAL A 52 -11.56 -7.30 -9.97
C VAL A 52 -11.56 -5.86 -10.44
N ARG A 53 -12.71 -5.17 -10.37
CA ARG A 53 -12.87 -3.76 -10.74
C ARG A 53 -13.12 -2.92 -9.52
N PHE A 54 -12.46 -1.76 -9.47
CA PHE A 54 -12.45 -0.86 -8.32
C PHE A 54 -13.28 0.39 -8.58
N GLY A 55 -14.05 0.80 -7.59
CA GLY A 55 -14.79 2.05 -7.58
C GLY A 55 -14.28 2.99 -6.49
N LEU A 56 -14.30 4.30 -6.77
CA LEU A 56 -13.87 5.35 -5.85
C LEU A 56 -14.79 6.56 -6.00
N GLN A 57 -15.24 7.13 -4.87
CA GLN A 57 -16.05 8.35 -4.81
C GLN A 57 -15.46 9.30 -3.78
N GLY A 58 -15.66 10.60 -4.01
CA GLY A 58 -15.26 11.67 -3.08
C GLY A 58 -13.79 12.02 -3.10
N MET A 59 -12.96 11.26 -3.84
CA MET A 59 -11.55 11.57 -4.07
C MET A 59 -11.09 11.06 -5.44
N GLY A 60 -9.88 11.46 -5.85
CA GLY A 60 -9.31 11.06 -7.14
C GLY A 60 -8.30 9.93 -7.04
N VAL A 61 -8.07 9.24 -8.16
CA VAL A 61 -6.96 8.31 -8.31
C VAL A 61 -5.73 9.08 -8.80
N ALA A 62 -4.58 8.85 -8.17
CA ALA A 62 -3.29 9.34 -8.63
C ALA A 62 -2.23 8.24 -8.47
N PRO A 63 -1.24 8.16 -9.35
CA PRO A 63 -0.13 7.23 -9.19
C PRO A 63 0.64 7.45 -7.88
N ALA A 64 1.27 6.39 -7.37
CA ALA A 64 2.20 6.48 -6.25
C ALA A 64 3.29 7.54 -6.52
N GLY A 65 3.69 8.28 -5.50
CA GLY A 65 4.66 9.37 -5.62
C GLY A 65 4.09 10.71 -6.10
N VAL A 66 2.82 10.76 -6.55
CA VAL A 66 2.17 12.02 -6.96
C VAL A 66 1.56 12.69 -5.75
N ASP A 67 2.16 13.80 -5.32
CA ASP A 67 1.65 14.62 -4.22
C ASP A 67 0.53 15.54 -4.71
N ARG A 68 -0.69 15.06 -4.60
CA ARG A 68 -1.89 15.82 -4.92
C ARG A 68 -2.94 15.62 -3.83
N GLN A 69 -3.45 16.73 -3.31
CA GLN A 69 -4.49 16.70 -2.29
C GLN A 69 -5.74 15.94 -2.78
N ASN A 70 -6.38 15.19 -1.87
CA ASN A 70 -7.58 14.42 -2.12
C ASN A 70 -7.41 13.35 -3.22
N THR A 71 -6.24 12.77 -3.32
CA THR A 71 -5.96 11.65 -4.23
C THR A 71 -5.21 10.53 -3.54
N GLY A 72 -5.28 9.35 -4.13
CA GLY A 72 -4.54 8.17 -3.69
C GLY A 72 -4.56 7.08 -4.76
N HIS A 73 -4.01 5.93 -4.44
CA HIS A 73 -4.01 4.77 -5.31
C HIS A 73 -4.51 3.52 -4.57
N HIS A 74 -5.04 2.58 -5.33
CA HIS A 74 -5.65 1.38 -4.79
C HIS A 74 -4.62 0.36 -4.30
N HIS A 75 -4.96 -0.32 -3.22
CA HIS A 75 -4.35 -1.58 -2.79
C HIS A 75 -5.47 -2.61 -2.66
N LEU A 76 -5.25 -3.82 -3.20
CA LEU A 76 -6.16 -4.95 -3.03
C LEU A 76 -5.60 -5.89 -1.97
N LEU A 77 -6.41 -6.13 -0.95
CA LEU A 77 -6.12 -7.01 0.17
C LEU A 77 -6.83 -8.35 -0.06
N ILE A 78 -6.07 -9.46 -0.03
CA ILE A 78 -6.56 -10.79 -0.31
C ILE A 78 -6.36 -11.67 0.92
N ASP A 79 -7.45 -12.29 1.41
CA ASP A 79 -7.43 -13.25 2.52
C ASP A 79 -6.79 -12.73 3.81
N LEU A 80 -6.93 -11.44 4.08
CA LEU A 80 -6.46 -10.85 5.32
C LEU A 80 -7.51 -10.97 6.43
N ALA A 81 -7.08 -11.45 7.60
CA ALA A 81 -7.92 -11.46 8.80
C ALA A 81 -8.15 -10.04 9.30
N GLU A 82 -7.08 -9.22 9.34
CA GLU A 82 -7.08 -7.87 9.87
C GLU A 82 -6.50 -6.88 8.84
N LEU A 83 -6.89 -5.61 8.95
CA LEU A 83 -6.35 -4.55 8.12
C LEU A 83 -4.89 -4.25 8.48
N PRO A 84 -4.08 -3.79 7.51
CA PRO A 84 -2.75 -3.24 7.80
C PRO A 84 -2.82 -2.09 8.80
N ALA A 85 -1.74 -1.91 9.55
CA ALA A 85 -1.61 -0.82 10.51
C ALA A 85 -1.71 0.55 9.82
N ALA A 86 -2.49 1.46 10.39
CA ALA A 86 -2.76 2.78 9.79
C ALA A 86 -1.56 3.75 9.88
N ASP A 87 -0.59 3.45 10.75
CA ASP A 87 0.61 4.26 10.99
C ASP A 87 1.86 3.74 10.26
N GLN A 88 1.68 2.75 9.38
CA GLN A 88 2.75 2.15 8.59
C GLN A 88 2.42 2.18 7.10
N PRO A 89 3.42 2.26 6.21
CA PRO A 89 3.20 2.08 4.79
C PRO A 89 2.57 0.71 4.50
N LEU A 90 1.60 0.70 3.58
CA LEU A 90 0.96 -0.53 3.13
C LEU A 90 2.00 -1.48 2.52
N PRO A 91 2.02 -2.76 2.91
CA PRO A 91 2.90 -3.75 2.30
C PRO A 91 2.62 -3.95 0.80
N ALA A 92 3.57 -4.55 0.09
CA ALA A 92 3.41 -5.01 -1.28
C ALA A 92 3.91 -6.46 -1.36
N ASP A 93 2.98 -7.39 -1.32
CA ASP A 93 3.22 -8.85 -1.38
C ASP A 93 2.04 -9.57 -2.03
N ALA A 94 1.98 -10.90 -1.95
CA ALA A 94 0.94 -11.69 -2.57
C ALA A 94 -0.48 -11.42 -2.01
N GLN A 95 -0.58 -10.93 -0.77
CA GLN A 95 -1.85 -10.59 -0.12
C GLN A 95 -2.15 -9.09 -0.12
N HIS A 96 -1.19 -8.27 -0.50
CA HIS A 96 -1.29 -6.79 -0.57
C HIS A 96 -0.84 -6.32 -1.95
N ILE A 97 -1.76 -6.38 -2.93
CA ILE A 97 -1.42 -6.00 -4.30
C ILE A 97 -1.49 -4.49 -4.46
N HIS A 98 -0.39 -3.90 -4.89
CA HIS A 98 -0.20 -2.47 -5.04
C HIS A 98 -0.46 -2.00 -6.47
N PHE A 99 -1.29 -0.98 -6.66
CA PHE A 99 -1.64 -0.40 -7.96
C PHE A 99 -1.05 1.01 -8.14
N GLY A 100 0.27 1.10 -8.01
CA GLY A 100 1.01 2.36 -8.01
C GLY A 100 0.97 3.15 -9.32
N GLY A 101 0.49 2.58 -10.42
CA GLY A 101 0.26 3.29 -11.67
C GLY A 101 -1.11 3.97 -11.77
N GLY A 102 -1.96 3.87 -10.75
CA GLY A 102 -3.32 4.40 -10.77
C GLY A 102 -4.32 3.47 -11.46
N GLN A 103 -4.05 2.19 -11.52
CA GLN A 103 -4.96 1.19 -12.10
C GLN A 103 -6.25 1.13 -11.28
N THR A 104 -7.37 0.87 -11.98
CA THR A 104 -8.71 0.75 -11.39
C THR A 104 -9.33 -0.63 -11.62
N GLU A 105 -8.56 -1.55 -12.19
CA GLU A 105 -8.92 -2.97 -12.30
C GLU A 105 -7.67 -3.84 -12.36
N THR A 106 -7.84 -5.11 -12.08
CA THR A 106 -6.80 -6.13 -12.18
C THR A 106 -7.42 -7.49 -12.49
N THR A 107 -6.58 -8.41 -12.94
CA THR A 107 -6.94 -9.83 -13.05
C THR A 107 -5.96 -10.64 -12.21
N ILE A 108 -6.48 -11.46 -11.30
CA ILE A 108 -5.70 -12.24 -10.34
C ILE A 108 -6.00 -13.73 -10.46
N GLU A 109 -4.97 -14.53 -10.25
CA GLU A 109 -5.11 -15.99 -10.13
C GLU A 109 -5.40 -16.34 -8.67
N LEU A 110 -6.49 -17.05 -8.43
CA LEU A 110 -6.86 -17.57 -7.13
C LEU A 110 -7.09 -19.09 -7.22
N THR A 111 -6.73 -19.80 -6.16
CA THR A 111 -7.01 -21.24 -6.05
C THR A 111 -8.50 -21.50 -5.88
N PRO A 112 -9.01 -22.70 -6.23
CA PRO A 112 -10.39 -23.04 -5.88
C PRO A 112 -10.63 -22.98 -4.38
N GLY A 113 -11.79 -22.43 -3.98
CA GLY A 113 -12.19 -22.25 -2.60
C GLY A 113 -12.73 -20.87 -2.29
N GLU A 114 -12.92 -20.58 -1.02
CA GLU A 114 -13.40 -19.29 -0.52
C GLU A 114 -12.23 -18.32 -0.37
N HIS A 115 -12.41 -17.07 -0.86
CA HIS A 115 -11.45 -15.99 -0.74
C HIS A 115 -12.13 -14.71 -0.30
N THR A 116 -11.42 -13.90 0.47
CA THR A 116 -11.87 -12.54 0.81
C THR A 116 -11.09 -11.49 0.05
N LEU A 117 -11.81 -10.47 -0.42
CA LEU A 117 -11.23 -9.32 -1.12
C LEU A 117 -11.65 -8.03 -0.43
N GLN A 118 -10.73 -7.07 -0.32
CA GLN A 118 -11.00 -5.76 0.25
C GLN A 118 -10.09 -4.72 -0.39
N LEU A 119 -10.56 -3.49 -0.58
CA LEU A 119 -9.76 -2.39 -1.09
C LEU A 119 -9.37 -1.42 0.02
N MET A 120 -8.17 -0.85 -0.09
CA MET A 120 -7.69 0.22 0.75
C MET A 120 -6.96 1.26 -0.09
N MET A 121 -7.16 2.54 0.21
CA MET A 121 -6.46 3.62 -0.48
C MET A 121 -5.18 3.97 0.24
N GLY A 122 -4.07 3.99 -0.51
CA GLY A 122 -2.79 4.52 -0.07
C GLY A 122 -2.55 5.93 -0.63
N ASP A 123 -1.93 6.78 0.17
CA ASP A 123 -1.47 8.09 -0.28
C ASP A 123 -0.19 8.00 -1.15
N MET A 124 0.37 9.12 -1.59
CA MET A 124 1.57 9.16 -2.42
C MET A 124 2.75 8.34 -1.88
N GLY A 125 2.83 8.14 -0.57
CA GLY A 125 3.87 7.37 0.13
C GLY A 125 3.41 6.02 0.64
N HIS A 126 2.30 5.50 0.11
CA HIS A 126 1.69 4.21 0.50
C HIS A 126 1.12 4.18 1.93
N MET A 127 1.02 5.34 2.60
CA MET A 127 0.37 5.40 3.90
C MET A 127 -1.15 5.29 3.72
N PRO A 128 -1.86 4.51 4.55
CA PRO A 128 -3.30 4.65 4.65
C PRO A 128 -3.68 6.10 4.91
N HIS A 129 -4.76 6.60 4.31
CA HIS A 129 -5.27 7.94 4.62
C HIS A 129 -5.77 8.01 6.07
N ASP A 130 -5.92 9.22 6.62
CA ASP A 130 -6.50 9.46 7.94
C ASP A 130 -7.76 10.36 7.82
N PRO A 131 -8.95 9.85 8.16
CA PRO A 131 -9.28 8.45 8.44
C PRO A 131 -9.05 7.50 7.24
N PRO A 132 -8.83 6.19 7.47
CA PRO A 132 -8.59 5.23 6.40
C PRO A 132 -9.79 5.11 5.44
N VAL A 133 -9.52 5.10 4.13
CA VAL A 133 -10.52 4.85 3.10
C VAL A 133 -10.44 3.39 2.70
N VAL A 134 -11.39 2.59 3.20
CA VAL A 134 -11.41 1.13 3.10
C VAL A 134 -12.78 0.65 2.63
N SER A 135 -12.82 -0.32 1.74
CA SER A 135 -14.06 -0.92 1.27
C SER A 135 -14.65 -1.91 2.29
N PRO A 136 -15.94 -2.25 2.18
CA PRO A 136 -16.42 -3.49 2.74
C PRO A 136 -15.55 -4.67 2.29
N LYS A 137 -15.35 -5.66 3.18
CA LYS A 137 -14.73 -6.94 2.83
C LYS A 137 -15.80 -7.79 2.15
N ILE A 138 -15.52 -8.33 0.98
CA ILE A 138 -16.38 -9.26 0.29
C ILE A 138 -15.79 -10.66 0.34
N THR A 139 -16.64 -11.67 0.26
CA THR A 139 -16.27 -13.08 0.17
C THR A 139 -16.74 -13.63 -1.17
N ILE A 140 -15.87 -14.31 -1.90
CA ILE A 140 -16.18 -14.98 -3.17
C ILE A 140 -15.80 -16.45 -3.11
N THR A 141 -16.43 -17.27 -3.94
CA THR A 141 -16.08 -18.69 -4.10
C THR A 141 -15.49 -18.90 -5.50
N VAL A 142 -14.26 -19.40 -5.57
CA VAL A 142 -13.59 -19.76 -6.83
C VAL A 142 -13.79 -21.24 -7.12
N GLN A 143 -14.22 -21.56 -8.36
CA GLN A 143 -14.46 -22.93 -8.88
C GLN A 143 -13.39 -23.33 -9.90
#